data_23cfc836412b0ad2ba73061500f1c60a
#
_entry.id   23cfc836412b0ad2ba73061500f1c60a
#
_cell.length_a   1.000
_cell.length_b   1.000
_cell.length_c   1.000
_cell.angle_alpha   90.00
_cell.angle_beta   90.00
_cell.angle_gamma   90.00
#
_symmetry.space_group_name_H-M   'P 1'
#
loop_
_entity.id
_entity.type
_entity.pdbx_description
1 polymer ?
#
loop_
_entity_poly.entity_id
_entity_poly.type
_entity_poly.pdbx_seq_one_letter_code
_entity_poly.pdbx_strand_id
1 'polypeptide(L)'
;AVMAPSGLRDAAWVVAAGIVLMLAAPFVLNYYTLTLLVIYGLLALSLGLIWGFGGILCFGQAAFYGLGAYSYAISAANIGESTVPMLLAIAIPFVFAFLLGAMMFYGRLTDVYLGVITLVVTLIFFRFMNTTAGPEYTIGRARLGGFNGIPGYQTLNVPGDAGAYIYDSSLYYVCFVILLIVYVLV
;
A
#
# COMPACT_ATOMS: atom_id res chain seq x y z
N ALA A 1 2.00 -21.55 17.30
CA ALA A 1 0.81 -22.42 17.47
C ALA A 1 0.64 -23.23 16.20
N VAL A 2 0.79 -24.57 16.29
CA VAL A 2 0.53 -25.49 15.17
C VAL A 2 -0.97 -25.42 14.89
N MET A 3 -1.35 -24.94 13.72
CA MET A 3 -2.75 -24.93 13.29
C MET A 3 -3.33 -26.34 13.39
N ALA A 4 -4.49 -26.47 14.04
CA ALA A 4 -5.25 -27.71 14.02
C ALA A 4 -5.59 -28.10 12.58
N PRO A 5 -5.69 -29.40 12.23
CA PRO A 5 -5.96 -29.86 10.86
C PRO A 5 -7.26 -29.30 10.24
N SER A 6 -8.19 -28.82 11.05
CA SER A 6 -9.37 -28.06 10.63
C SER A 6 -9.00 -26.66 10.10
N GLY A 7 -8.07 -25.97 10.72
CA GLY A 7 -7.66 -24.62 10.31
C GLY A 7 -6.97 -24.58 8.94
N LEU A 8 -6.17 -25.59 8.61
CA LEU A 8 -5.55 -25.70 7.28
C LEU A 8 -6.58 -25.96 6.18
N ARG A 9 -7.60 -26.77 6.46
CA ARG A 9 -8.69 -27.02 5.52
C ARG A 9 -9.55 -25.78 5.30
N ASP A 10 -9.84 -25.03 6.35
CA ASP A 10 -10.62 -23.78 6.28
C ASP A 10 -9.85 -22.71 5.52
N ALA A 11 -8.55 -22.57 5.77
CA ALA A 11 -7.68 -21.68 5.01
C ALA A 11 -7.63 -22.06 3.52
N ALA A 12 -7.53 -23.34 3.19
CA ALA A 12 -7.54 -23.82 1.80
C ALA A 12 -8.86 -23.52 1.09
N TRP A 13 -10.00 -23.65 1.77
CA TRP A 13 -11.31 -23.28 1.22
C TRP A 13 -11.43 -21.78 0.96
N VAL A 14 -10.93 -20.94 1.88
CA VAL A 14 -10.93 -19.48 1.70
C VAL A 14 -10.05 -19.09 0.51
N VAL A 15 -8.87 -19.68 0.38
CA VAL A 15 -7.99 -19.45 -0.80
C VAL A 15 -8.66 -19.90 -2.09
N ALA A 16 -9.24 -21.10 -2.11
CA ALA A 16 -9.94 -21.62 -3.30
C ALA A 16 -11.12 -20.74 -3.69
N ALA A 17 -11.96 -20.34 -2.74
CA ALA A 17 -13.07 -19.43 -2.96
C ALA A 17 -12.59 -18.06 -3.45
N GLY A 18 -11.51 -17.53 -2.86
CA GLY A 18 -10.86 -16.30 -3.31
C GLY A 18 -10.39 -16.38 -4.77
N ILE A 19 -9.71 -17.45 -5.15
CA ILE A 19 -9.26 -17.66 -6.54
C ILE A 19 -10.44 -17.71 -7.50
N VAL A 20 -11.48 -18.47 -7.18
CA VAL A 20 -12.69 -18.56 -8.02
C VAL A 20 -13.37 -17.20 -8.17
N LEU A 21 -13.53 -16.48 -7.07
CA LEU A 21 -14.14 -15.15 -7.08
C LEU A 21 -13.34 -14.17 -7.93
N MET A 22 -12.02 -14.22 -7.85
CA MET A 22 -11.14 -13.33 -8.59
C MET A 22 -11.09 -13.63 -10.08
N LEU A 23 -11.21 -14.90 -10.48
CA LEU A 23 -11.32 -15.27 -11.89
C LEU A 23 -12.70 -14.92 -12.48
N ALA A 24 -13.74 -14.93 -11.64
CA ALA A 24 -15.09 -14.57 -12.04
C ALA A 24 -15.35 -13.05 -12.02
N ALA A 25 -14.69 -12.31 -11.14
CA ALA A 25 -14.90 -10.87 -10.95
C ALA A 25 -14.71 -10.00 -12.20
N PRO A 26 -13.73 -10.26 -13.10
CA PRO A 26 -13.55 -9.48 -14.34
C PRO A 26 -14.72 -9.56 -15.33
N PHE A 27 -15.62 -10.52 -15.17
CA PHE A 27 -16.84 -10.60 -16.00
C PHE A 27 -17.94 -9.61 -15.55
N VAL A 28 -17.83 -9.10 -14.33
CA VAL A 28 -18.85 -8.21 -13.71
C VAL A 28 -18.32 -6.80 -13.51
N LEU A 29 -17.05 -6.66 -13.17
CA LEU A 29 -16.41 -5.40 -12.80
C LEU A 29 -15.21 -5.11 -13.70
N ASN A 30 -14.91 -3.81 -13.91
CA ASN A 30 -13.72 -3.42 -14.66
C ASN A 30 -12.43 -3.64 -13.83
N TYR A 31 -11.32 -3.85 -14.51
CA TYR A 31 -10.02 -4.14 -13.90
C TYR A 31 -9.55 -3.05 -12.94
N TYR A 32 -9.84 -1.79 -13.21
CA TYR A 32 -9.50 -0.67 -12.32
C TYR A 32 -10.16 -0.82 -10.94
N THR A 33 -11.47 -1.07 -10.91
CA THR A 33 -12.22 -1.27 -9.66
C THR A 33 -11.73 -2.51 -8.91
N LEU A 34 -11.45 -3.59 -9.64
CA LEU A 34 -10.93 -4.83 -9.05
C LEU A 34 -9.54 -4.63 -8.43
N THR A 35 -8.65 -3.90 -9.09
CA THR A 35 -7.33 -3.58 -8.56
C THR A 35 -7.44 -2.76 -7.27
N LEU A 36 -8.34 -1.77 -7.22
CA LEU A 36 -8.61 -1.02 -6.00
C LEU A 36 -9.11 -1.91 -4.86
N LEU A 37 -10.03 -2.83 -5.13
CA LEU A 37 -10.54 -3.77 -4.12
C LEU A 37 -9.41 -4.67 -3.58
N VAL A 38 -8.52 -5.15 -4.43
CA VAL A 38 -7.35 -5.94 -4.03
C VAL A 38 -6.41 -5.13 -3.15
N ILE A 39 -6.14 -3.88 -3.51
CA ILE A 39 -5.29 -2.98 -2.71
C ILE A 39 -5.91 -2.73 -1.33
N TYR A 40 -7.22 -2.46 -1.26
CA TYR A 40 -7.91 -2.35 0.02
C TYR A 40 -7.88 -3.65 0.83
N GLY A 41 -7.96 -4.79 0.17
CA GLY A 41 -7.78 -6.11 0.80
C GLY A 41 -6.38 -6.27 1.42
N LEU A 42 -5.33 -5.85 0.71
CA LEU A 42 -3.96 -5.82 1.24
C LEU A 42 -3.81 -4.91 2.45
N LEU A 43 -4.41 -3.72 2.40
CA LEU A 43 -4.41 -2.79 3.55
C LEU A 43 -5.15 -3.37 4.75
N ALA A 44 -6.30 -3.98 4.53
CA ALA A 44 -7.08 -4.64 5.59
C ALA A 44 -6.31 -5.81 6.22
N LEU A 45 -5.65 -6.63 5.40
CA LEU A 45 -4.81 -7.74 5.86
C LEU A 45 -3.62 -7.24 6.68
N SER A 46 -2.95 -6.18 6.22
CA SER A 46 -1.86 -5.53 6.94
C SER A 46 -2.31 -4.99 8.32
N LEU A 47 -3.49 -4.37 8.40
CA LEU A 47 -4.06 -3.92 9.67
C LEU A 47 -4.39 -5.10 10.57
N GLY A 48 -5.00 -6.16 10.00
CA GLY A 48 -5.33 -7.39 10.71
C GLY A 48 -4.11 -8.08 11.32
N LEU A 49 -2.96 -8.04 10.63
CA LEU A 49 -1.68 -8.53 11.14
C LEU A 49 -1.20 -7.78 12.38
N ILE A 50 -1.16 -6.44 12.29
CA ILE A 50 -0.68 -5.61 13.41
C ILE A 50 -1.61 -5.79 14.62
N TRP A 51 -2.92 -5.79 14.40
CA TRP A 51 -3.90 -5.96 15.47
C TRP A 51 -3.91 -7.38 16.02
N GLY A 52 -3.90 -8.40 15.14
CA GLY A 52 -3.97 -9.81 15.56
C GLY A 52 -2.74 -10.30 16.32
N PHE A 53 -1.53 -9.95 15.86
CA PHE A 53 -0.29 -10.37 16.48
C PHE A 53 0.29 -9.37 17.48
N GLY A 54 0.16 -8.08 17.20
CA GLY A 54 0.71 -7.02 18.04
C GLY A 54 -0.26 -6.50 19.09
N GLY A 55 -1.57 -6.76 18.96
CA GLY A 55 -2.60 -6.19 19.82
C GLY A 55 -2.77 -4.67 19.67
N ILE A 56 -2.06 -4.06 18.71
CA ILE A 56 -1.99 -2.61 18.54
C ILE A 56 -2.94 -2.17 17.43
N LEU A 57 -3.89 -1.29 17.76
CA LEU A 57 -4.74 -0.68 16.75
C LEU A 57 -4.00 0.49 16.08
N CYS A 58 -3.57 0.30 14.83
CA CYS A 58 -2.83 1.29 14.06
C CYS A 58 -3.76 2.01 13.07
N PHE A 59 -3.94 3.32 13.23
CA PHE A 59 -4.65 4.18 12.28
C PHE A 59 -3.71 4.81 11.22
N GLY A 60 -2.43 4.43 11.23
CA GLY A 60 -1.40 4.94 10.32
C GLY A 60 -1.37 4.31 8.93
N GLN A 61 -2.19 3.31 8.64
CA GLN A 61 -2.14 2.56 7.36
C GLN A 61 -2.24 3.48 6.14
N ALA A 62 -3.15 4.45 6.19
CA ALA A 62 -3.33 5.42 5.10
C ALA A 62 -2.10 6.32 4.91
N ALA A 63 -1.41 6.70 6.00
CA ALA A 63 -0.18 7.51 5.93
C ALA A 63 0.96 6.74 5.28
N PHE A 64 1.19 5.49 5.68
CA PHE A 64 2.25 4.66 5.11
C PHE A 64 1.99 4.33 3.64
N TYR A 65 0.75 4.00 3.29
CA TYR A 65 0.34 3.78 1.91
C TYR A 65 0.50 5.05 1.06
N GLY A 66 0.01 6.20 1.56
CA GLY A 66 0.13 7.48 0.89
C GLY A 66 1.59 7.89 0.69
N LEU A 67 2.44 7.72 1.72
CA LEU A 67 3.87 8.02 1.63
C LEU A 67 4.56 7.16 0.56
N GLY A 68 4.23 5.87 0.46
CA GLY A 68 4.71 4.99 -0.59
C GLY A 68 4.24 5.41 -1.99
N ALA A 69 2.96 5.72 -2.14
CA ALA A 69 2.37 6.16 -3.40
C ALA A 69 3.00 7.48 -3.90
N TYR A 70 3.14 8.48 -3.03
CA TYR A 70 3.80 9.75 -3.36
C TYR A 70 5.28 9.56 -3.69
N SER A 71 5.99 8.70 -2.93
CA SER A 71 7.39 8.38 -3.20
C SER A 71 7.57 7.74 -4.58
N TYR A 72 6.67 6.82 -4.96
CA TYR A 72 6.64 6.25 -6.30
C TYR A 72 6.38 7.31 -7.36
N ALA A 73 5.29 8.07 -7.22
CA ALA A 73 4.85 9.02 -8.25
C ALA A 73 5.87 10.15 -8.48
N ILE A 74 6.47 10.69 -7.40
CA ILE A 74 7.52 11.72 -7.50
C ILE A 74 8.76 11.16 -8.22
N SER A 75 9.22 9.99 -7.81
CA SER A 75 10.44 9.41 -8.40
C SER A 75 10.20 8.93 -9.83
N ALA A 76 9.05 8.34 -10.16
CA ALA A 76 8.69 7.92 -11.50
C ALA A 76 8.59 9.11 -12.47
N ALA A 77 8.00 10.23 -12.05
CA ALA A 77 7.95 11.45 -12.86
C ALA A 77 9.33 12.07 -13.15
N ASN A 78 10.30 11.86 -12.25
CA ASN A 78 11.66 12.40 -12.42
C ASN A 78 12.60 11.47 -13.18
N ILE A 79 12.49 10.15 -12.98
CA ILE A 79 13.43 9.14 -13.50
C ILE A 79 12.93 8.58 -14.83
N GLY A 80 11.61 8.42 -15.01
CA GLY A 80 11.03 7.87 -16.23
C GLY A 80 11.10 6.35 -16.33
N GLU A 81 11.43 5.65 -15.23
CA GLU A 81 11.51 4.20 -15.12
C GLU A 81 10.88 3.78 -13.78
N SER A 82 10.37 2.55 -13.66
CA SER A 82 9.68 2.09 -12.43
C SER A 82 10.55 1.37 -11.42
N THR A 83 11.74 0.90 -11.78
CA THR A 83 12.59 0.06 -10.91
C THR A 83 13.03 0.82 -9.65
N VAL A 84 13.67 1.99 -9.83
CA VAL A 84 14.10 2.83 -8.70
C VAL A 84 12.91 3.41 -7.93
N PRO A 85 11.86 3.95 -8.58
CA PRO A 85 10.64 4.37 -7.91
C PRO A 85 9.98 3.30 -7.04
N MET A 86 9.95 2.05 -7.48
CA MET A 86 9.39 0.94 -6.71
C MET A 86 10.22 0.66 -5.43
N LEU A 87 11.54 0.70 -5.53
CA LEU A 87 12.41 0.57 -4.37
C LEU A 87 12.22 1.72 -3.37
N LEU A 88 12.11 2.95 -3.86
CA LEU A 88 11.86 4.13 -3.01
C LEU A 88 10.47 4.09 -2.37
N ALA A 89 9.45 3.59 -3.09
CA ALA A 89 8.10 3.42 -2.56
C ALA A 89 8.03 2.44 -1.38
N ILE A 90 8.97 1.50 -1.30
CA ILE A 90 9.09 0.58 -0.16
C ILE A 90 10.02 1.16 0.91
N ALA A 91 11.19 1.67 0.51
CA ALA A 91 12.22 2.12 1.43
C ALA A 91 11.79 3.33 2.28
N ILE A 92 11.13 4.32 1.67
CA ILE A 92 10.73 5.56 2.39
C ILE A 92 9.69 5.28 3.47
N PRO A 93 8.56 4.60 3.20
CA PRO A 93 7.62 4.23 4.26
C PRO A 93 8.23 3.30 5.31
N PHE A 94 9.13 2.40 4.91
CA PHE A 94 9.82 1.50 5.83
C PHE A 94 10.68 2.27 6.83
N VAL A 95 11.54 3.20 6.35
CA VAL A 95 12.36 4.04 7.22
C VAL A 95 11.49 4.90 8.14
N PHE A 96 10.44 5.48 7.59
CA PHE A 96 9.49 6.29 8.37
C PHE A 96 8.79 5.45 9.45
N ALA A 97 8.31 4.26 9.11
CA ALA A 97 7.68 3.34 10.06
C ALA A 97 8.67 2.88 11.15
N PHE A 98 9.91 2.62 10.77
CA PHE A 98 10.97 2.26 11.71
C PHE A 98 11.25 3.39 12.72
N LEU A 99 11.41 4.62 12.23
CA LEU A 99 11.66 5.79 13.10
C LEU A 99 10.48 6.09 14.02
N LEU A 100 9.26 6.07 13.46
CA LEU A 100 8.04 6.28 14.24
C LEU A 100 7.87 5.18 15.29
N GLY A 101 8.02 3.92 14.89
CA GLY A 101 7.95 2.77 15.79
C GLY A 101 9.01 2.82 16.88
N ALA A 102 10.26 3.12 16.53
CA ALA A 102 11.33 3.27 17.51
C ALA A 102 10.99 4.35 18.55
N MET A 103 10.53 5.53 18.10
CA MET A 103 10.11 6.61 19.00
C MET A 103 8.99 6.14 19.96
N MET A 104 8.01 5.42 19.44
CA MET A 104 6.85 4.97 20.23
C MET A 104 7.23 3.87 21.24
N PHE A 105 8.00 2.87 20.81
CA PHE A 105 8.41 1.77 21.69
C PHE A 105 9.44 2.17 22.74
N TYR A 106 10.44 2.99 22.38
CA TYR A 106 11.38 3.54 23.36
C TYR A 106 10.70 4.51 24.35
N GLY A 107 9.65 5.22 23.89
CA GLY A 107 8.79 6.04 24.74
C GLY A 107 7.89 5.27 25.69
N ARG A 108 7.85 3.92 25.60
CA ARG A 108 7.01 3.03 26.42
C ARG A 108 5.54 3.47 26.43
N LEU A 109 5.04 3.87 25.27
CA LEU A 109 3.66 4.33 25.12
C LEU A 109 2.68 3.15 25.23
N THR A 110 1.51 3.38 25.81
CA THR A 110 0.45 2.36 25.86
C THR A 110 -0.25 2.25 24.50
N ASP A 111 -0.92 1.13 24.26
CA ASP A 111 -1.59 0.79 22.99
C ASP A 111 -2.55 1.88 22.51
N VAL A 112 -3.27 2.53 23.44
CA VAL A 112 -4.18 3.63 23.13
C VAL A 112 -3.42 4.84 22.55
N TYR A 113 -2.28 5.20 23.17
CA TYR A 113 -1.46 6.30 22.65
C TYR A 113 -0.83 5.98 21.30
N LEU A 114 -0.46 4.70 21.06
CA LEU A 114 0.02 4.25 19.75
C LEU A 114 -1.04 4.52 18.67
N GLY A 115 -2.30 4.16 18.93
CA GLY A 115 -3.41 4.44 18.02
C GLY A 115 -3.61 5.93 17.75
N VAL A 116 -3.62 6.75 18.81
CA VAL A 116 -3.79 8.21 18.69
C VAL A 116 -2.64 8.87 17.90
N ILE A 117 -1.39 8.51 18.18
CA ILE A 117 -0.23 9.08 17.48
C ILE A 117 -0.26 8.72 16.00
N THR A 118 -0.55 7.47 15.65
CA THR A 118 -0.65 7.05 14.24
C THR A 118 -1.79 7.76 13.50
N LEU A 119 -2.90 8.03 14.18
CA LEU A 119 -3.99 8.86 13.65
C LEU A 119 -3.53 10.31 13.41
N VAL A 120 -2.88 10.93 14.39
CA VAL A 120 -2.37 12.31 14.28
C VAL A 120 -1.37 12.43 13.15
N VAL A 121 -0.44 11.49 13.03
CA VAL A 121 0.52 11.43 11.91
C VAL A 121 -0.21 11.36 10.56
N THR A 122 -1.24 10.52 10.45
CA THR A 122 -2.05 10.42 9.24
C THR A 122 -2.73 11.74 8.89
N LEU A 123 -3.30 12.42 9.87
CA LEU A 123 -3.94 13.73 9.67
C LEU A 123 -2.95 14.82 9.28
N ILE A 124 -1.74 14.82 9.84
CA ILE A 124 -0.66 15.75 9.46
C ILE A 124 -0.27 15.54 8.00
N PHE A 125 -0.03 14.30 7.57
CA PHE A 125 0.27 14.00 6.16
C PHE A 125 -0.88 14.40 5.24
N PHE A 126 -2.10 14.07 5.58
CA PHE A 126 -3.28 14.47 4.81
C PHE A 126 -3.38 15.99 4.65
N ARG A 127 -3.20 16.74 5.74
CA ARG A 127 -3.21 18.21 5.70
C ARG A 127 -2.07 18.76 4.85
N PHE A 128 -0.85 18.25 5.08
CA PHE A 128 0.33 18.68 4.31
C PHE A 128 0.11 18.46 2.80
N MET A 129 -0.33 17.26 2.40
CA MET A 129 -0.58 16.97 0.98
C MET A 129 -1.66 17.87 0.39
N ASN A 130 -2.74 18.15 1.12
CA ASN A 130 -3.81 19.03 0.62
C ASN A 130 -3.36 20.49 0.44
N THR A 131 -2.40 20.97 1.22
CA THR A 131 -1.87 22.33 1.07
C THR A 131 -0.94 22.51 -0.12
N THR A 132 -0.47 21.42 -0.75
CA THR A 132 0.46 21.44 -1.89
C THR A 132 -0.28 21.45 -3.25
N ALA A 133 -1.41 22.12 -3.35
CA ALA A 133 -2.25 22.16 -4.58
C ALA A 133 -1.77 23.16 -5.65
N GLY A 134 -0.91 24.11 -5.30
CA GLY A 134 -0.46 25.17 -6.22
C GLY A 134 0.52 24.69 -7.30
N PRO A 135 0.66 25.43 -8.40
CA PRO A 135 1.62 25.13 -9.46
C PRO A 135 3.08 25.29 -9.01
N GLU A 136 3.32 26.03 -7.94
CA GLU A 136 4.62 26.25 -7.32
C GLU A 136 5.16 25.04 -6.54
N TYR A 137 4.27 24.13 -6.13
CA TYR A 137 4.66 22.94 -5.37
C TYR A 137 5.12 21.82 -6.31
N THR A 138 6.39 21.84 -6.68
CA THR A 138 7.01 20.83 -7.54
C THR A 138 8.24 20.22 -6.88
N ILE A 139 8.47 18.94 -7.11
CA ILE A 139 9.71 18.24 -6.76
C ILE A 139 10.32 17.71 -8.05
N GLY A 140 11.33 18.45 -8.58
CA GLY A 140 11.85 18.19 -9.90
C GLY A 140 10.78 18.40 -10.98
N ARG A 141 10.46 17.34 -11.74
CA ARG A 141 9.40 17.34 -12.77
C ARG A 141 8.01 17.00 -12.21
N ALA A 142 7.95 16.44 -11.00
CA ALA A 142 6.70 16.04 -10.39
C ALA A 142 5.98 17.24 -9.77
N ARG A 143 4.76 17.51 -10.22
CA ARG A 143 3.86 18.49 -9.60
C ARG A 143 3.02 17.77 -8.54
N LEU A 144 3.00 18.26 -7.30
CA LEU A 144 2.34 17.55 -6.19
C LEU A 144 0.81 17.51 -6.29
N GLY A 145 0.18 18.55 -6.87
CA GLY A 145 -1.25 18.58 -7.20
C GLY A 145 -2.22 18.60 -6.03
N GLY A 146 -1.77 18.59 -4.79
CA GLY A 146 -2.59 18.65 -3.59
C GLY A 146 -3.58 17.49 -3.49
N PHE A 147 -4.85 17.79 -3.23
CA PHE A 147 -5.92 16.80 -3.10
C PHE A 147 -6.24 16.03 -4.41
N ASN A 148 -5.83 16.55 -5.57
CA ASN A 148 -5.99 15.87 -6.86
C ASN A 148 -4.91 14.80 -7.11
N GLY A 149 -3.87 14.77 -6.27
CA GLY A 149 -2.72 13.88 -6.45
C GLY A 149 -1.76 14.35 -7.54
N ILE A 150 -0.71 13.58 -7.78
CA ILE A 150 0.35 13.89 -8.75
C ILE A 150 -0.13 13.51 -10.16
N PRO A 151 -0.29 14.48 -11.08
CA PRO A 151 -0.66 14.16 -12.46
C PRO A 151 0.56 13.71 -13.27
N GLY A 152 0.34 12.87 -14.30
CA GLY A 152 1.32 12.60 -15.34
C GLY A 152 2.52 11.74 -14.94
N TYR A 153 2.45 11.02 -13.81
CA TYR A 153 3.46 9.99 -13.53
C TYR A 153 3.24 8.76 -14.43
N GLN A 154 4.33 8.08 -14.74
CA GLN A 154 4.27 6.89 -15.57
C GLN A 154 3.65 5.72 -14.81
N THR A 155 2.80 4.95 -15.51
CA THR A 155 2.30 3.67 -15.01
C THR A 155 3.45 2.70 -14.78
N LEU A 156 3.21 1.65 -14.01
CA LEU A 156 4.21 0.64 -13.73
C LEU A 156 4.72 0.02 -15.04
N ASN A 157 6.02 0.02 -15.25
CA ASN A 157 6.68 -0.70 -16.34
C ASN A 157 7.43 -1.93 -15.80
N VAL A 158 7.77 -2.83 -16.70
CA VAL A 158 8.57 -4.01 -16.35
C VAL A 158 9.97 -3.54 -15.91
N PRO A 159 10.47 -3.99 -14.76
CA PRO A 159 11.80 -3.63 -14.30
C PRO A 159 12.87 -3.92 -15.36
N GLY A 160 13.63 -2.87 -15.74
CA GLY A 160 14.68 -2.96 -16.76
C GLY A 160 14.22 -2.65 -18.20
N ASP A 161 12.91 -2.47 -18.45
CA ASP A 161 12.38 -2.05 -19.75
C ASP A 161 11.38 -0.90 -19.59
N ALA A 162 11.84 0.30 -19.87
CA ALA A 162 11.03 1.53 -19.77
C ALA A 162 9.89 1.59 -20.82
N GLY A 163 9.92 0.75 -21.85
CA GLY A 163 8.91 0.71 -22.91
C GLY A 163 7.80 -0.31 -22.68
N ALA A 164 7.99 -1.28 -21.79
CA ALA A 164 7.04 -2.33 -21.51
C ALA A 164 6.14 -1.97 -20.33
N TYR A 165 4.98 -1.36 -20.59
CA TYR A 165 4.02 -0.99 -19.56
C TYR A 165 3.17 -2.17 -19.10
N ILE A 166 2.92 -2.24 -17.79
CA ILE A 166 1.98 -3.18 -17.18
C ILE A 166 0.58 -2.58 -17.28
N TYR A 167 -0.25 -3.16 -18.16
CA TYR A 167 -1.63 -2.71 -18.36
C TYR A 167 -2.55 -3.15 -17.22
N ASP A 168 -3.72 -2.54 -17.13
CA ASP A 168 -4.69 -2.73 -16.04
C ASP A 168 -5.00 -4.19 -15.70
N SER A 169 -5.15 -5.06 -16.70
CA SER A 169 -5.38 -6.50 -16.49
C SER A 169 -4.19 -7.20 -15.83
N SER A 170 -2.97 -6.92 -16.31
CA SER A 170 -1.75 -7.50 -15.75
C SER A 170 -1.49 -6.99 -14.34
N LEU A 171 -1.73 -5.70 -14.10
CA LEU A 171 -1.60 -5.08 -12.78
C LEU A 171 -2.55 -5.73 -11.77
N TYR A 172 -3.80 -5.99 -12.16
CA TYR A 172 -4.76 -6.69 -11.33
C TYR A 172 -4.26 -8.06 -10.89
N TYR A 173 -3.79 -8.90 -11.84
CA TYR A 173 -3.28 -10.23 -11.50
C TYR A 173 -2.02 -10.19 -10.64
N VAL A 174 -1.11 -9.25 -10.88
CA VAL A 174 0.09 -9.06 -10.04
C VAL A 174 -0.31 -8.70 -8.61
N CYS A 175 -1.18 -7.72 -8.42
CA CYS A 175 -1.67 -7.33 -7.08
C CYS A 175 -2.38 -8.50 -6.37
N PHE A 176 -3.15 -9.29 -7.13
CA PHE A 176 -3.83 -10.46 -6.58
C PHE A 176 -2.86 -11.56 -6.13
N VAL A 177 -1.85 -11.88 -6.94
CA VAL A 177 -0.82 -12.85 -6.55
C VAL A 177 -0.11 -12.40 -5.28
N ILE A 178 0.19 -11.09 -5.15
CA ILE A 178 0.77 -10.53 -3.93
C ILE A 178 -0.17 -10.71 -2.74
N LEU A 179 -1.47 -10.43 -2.91
CA LEU A 179 -2.48 -10.65 -1.85
C LEU A 179 -2.51 -12.11 -1.39
N LEU A 180 -2.50 -13.06 -2.32
CA LEU A 180 -2.47 -14.49 -2.00
C LEU A 180 -1.20 -14.90 -1.26
N ILE A 181 -0.03 -14.43 -1.73
CA ILE A 181 1.25 -14.72 -1.07
C ILE A 181 1.22 -14.19 0.37
N VAL A 182 0.81 -12.95 0.56
CA VAL A 182 0.74 -12.34 1.90
C VAL A 182 -0.26 -13.10 2.78
N TYR A 183 -1.42 -13.47 2.25
CA TYR A 183 -2.43 -14.24 2.98
C TYR A 183 -1.93 -15.62 3.44
N VAL A 184 -1.15 -16.30 2.59
CA VAL A 184 -0.59 -17.63 2.91
C VAL A 184 0.56 -17.55 3.92
N LEU A 185 1.31 -16.43 3.90
CA LEU A 185 2.43 -16.21 4.84
C LEU A 185 1.96 -15.82 6.25
N VAL A 186 0.73 -15.35 6.39
CA VAL A 186 0.08 -14.90 7.62
C VAL A 186 -0.72 -16.00 8.28
#